data_ec81718449a7d26a7a7bb2045f5e3c78
#
_entry.id   ec81718449a7d26a7a7bb2045f5e3c78
#
_cell.length_a   1.000
_cell.length_b   1.000
_cell.length_c   1.000
_cell.angle_alpha   90.00
_cell.angle_beta   90.00
_cell.angle_gamma   90.00
#
_symmetry.space_group_name_H-M   'P 1'
#
loop_
_entity.id
_entity.type
_entity.pdbx_description
1 polymer ?
#
loop_
_entity_poly.entity_id
_entity_poly.type
_entity_poly.pdbx_seq_one_letter_code
_entity_poly.pdbx_strand_id
1 'polypeptide(L)'
;MELQTLLRIPIYEKASVVAGQKGVTRKVHNVNMMDAPDILSFLKEGEFLITTGYHFKEHEESLAKLVEGMAKKKCAGLAIKTKRFFEHVPASICQLADELHFPIIDFQTDETLGAVINESLSFILDKKTAELQQAMVTHQLFSSYILQGKGIEKIMQ
;
A
#
# COMPACT_ATOMS: atom_id res chain seq x y z
N MET A 1 -4.67 5.75 -4.38
CA MET A 1 -5.74 4.96 -3.73
C MET A 1 -5.44 4.85 -2.25
N GLU A 2 -6.46 4.67 -1.44
CA GLU A 2 -6.28 4.50 0.00
C GLU A 2 -5.93 3.05 0.33
N LEU A 3 -5.18 2.85 1.43
CA LEU A 3 -4.80 1.51 1.89
C LEU A 3 -6.02 0.61 2.10
N GLN A 4 -7.10 1.14 2.71
CA GLN A 4 -8.31 0.35 2.93
C GLN A 4 -8.91 -0.21 1.65
N THR A 5 -8.74 0.49 0.53
CA THR A 5 -9.22 0.02 -0.78
C THR A 5 -8.37 -1.16 -1.26
N LEU A 6 -7.05 -1.06 -1.12
CA LEU A 6 -6.14 -2.14 -1.50
C LEU A 6 -6.42 -3.41 -0.68
N LEU A 7 -6.69 -3.27 0.61
CA LEU A 7 -6.91 -4.42 1.50
C LEU A 7 -8.21 -5.17 1.21
N ARG A 8 -9.07 -4.67 0.32
CA ARG A 8 -10.31 -5.33 -0.06
C ARG A 8 -10.15 -6.37 -1.15
N ILE A 9 -9.01 -6.42 -1.84
CA ILE A 9 -8.81 -7.44 -2.88
C ILE A 9 -8.67 -8.83 -2.26
N PRO A 10 -9.07 -9.90 -2.98
CA PRO A 10 -9.15 -11.26 -2.40
C PRO A 10 -7.86 -11.77 -1.78
N ILE A 11 -6.71 -11.38 -2.29
CA ILE A 11 -5.44 -11.87 -1.77
C ILE A 11 -5.19 -11.42 -0.32
N TYR A 12 -5.88 -10.38 0.13
CA TYR A 12 -5.77 -9.87 1.51
C TYR A 12 -6.91 -10.35 2.43
N GLU A 13 -7.64 -11.40 2.04
CA GLU A 13 -8.77 -11.86 2.86
C GLU A 13 -8.37 -12.28 4.27
N LYS A 14 -7.13 -12.76 4.44
CA LYS A 14 -6.59 -13.17 5.74
C LYS A 14 -5.78 -12.07 6.42
N ALA A 15 -5.82 -10.87 5.90
CA ALA A 15 -5.15 -9.73 6.49
C ALA A 15 -6.07 -9.02 7.48
N SER A 16 -5.52 -8.63 8.63
CA SER A 16 -6.24 -7.91 9.67
C SER A 16 -5.45 -6.68 10.10
N VAL A 17 -6.12 -5.54 10.16
CA VAL A 17 -5.50 -4.32 10.71
C VAL A 17 -5.52 -4.46 12.23
N VAL A 18 -4.35 -4.69 12.84
CA VAL A 18 -4.23 -4.92 14.27
C VAL A 18 -3.88 -3.65 15.04
N ALA A 19 -3.43 -2.62 14.35
CA ALA A 19 -3.07 -1.34 14.97
C ALA A 19 -3.13 -0.24 13.92
N GLY A 20 -3.25 1.02 14.37
CA GLY A 20 -3.25 2.17 13.50
C GLY A 20 -4.45 2.25 12.58
N GLN A 21 -5.60 1.77 13.00
CA GLN A 21 -6.81 1.71 12.19
C GLN A 21 -7.22 3.08 11.63
N LYS A 22 -6.93 4.14 12.34
CA LYS A 22 -7.23 5.50 11.87
C LYS A 22 -6.39 5.92 10.67
N GLY A 23 -5.31 5.18 10.38
CA GLY A 23 -4.41 5.46 9.26
C GLY A 23 -4.76 4.72 7.98
N VAL A 24 -5.85 3.95 7.91
CA VAL A 24 -6.18 3.16 6.72
C VAL A 24 -6.57 4.01 5.51
N THR A 25 -6.78 5.30 5.70
CA THR A 25 -7.00 6.25 4.61
C THR A 25 -5.71 6.77 3.99
N ARG A 26 -4.55 6.36 4.50
CA ARG A 26 -3.26 6.74 3.92
C ARG A 26 -3.17 6.28 2.47
N LYS A 27 -2.52 7.10 1.64
CA LYS A 27 -2.41 6.80 0.22
C LYS A 27 -1.36 5.74 -0.06
N VAL A 28 -1.69 4.78 -0.92
CA VAL A 28 -0.78 3.74 -1.41
C VAL A 28 -0.44 4.03 -2.86
N HIS A 29 0.85 4.18 -3.14
CA HIS A 29 1.34 4.38 -4.50
C HIS A 29 2.12 3.18 -5.00
N ASN A 30 2.68 2.39 -4.09
CA ASN A 30 3.50 1.25 -4.43
C ASN A 30 3.45 0.22 -3.30
N VAL A 31 3.71 -1.04 -3.65
CA VAL A 31 3.81 -2.15 -2.69
C VAL A 31 5.19 -2.73 -2.82
N ASN A 32 5.87 -2.91 -1.71
CA ASN A 32 7.24 -3.40 -1.68
C ASN A 32 7.38 -4.54 -0.70
N MET A 33 8.33 -5.41 -0.95
CA MET A 33 8.67 -6.51 -0.05
C MET A 33 10.17 -6.47 0.19
N MET A 34 10.57 -6.33 1.44
CA MET A 34 11.99 -6.25 1.76
C MET A 34 12.22 -6.68 3.21
N ASP A 35 13.25 -7.50 3.43
CA ASP A 35 13.65 -7.96 4.75
C ASP A 35 15.08 -7.54 5.10
N ALA A 36 15.55 -6.43 4.53
CA ALA A 36 16.89 -5.91 4.81
C ALA A 36 16.89 -5.02 6.06
N PRO A 37 17.99 -5.01 6.84
CA PRO A 37 18.04 -4.16 8.05
C PRO A 37 18.02 -2.67 7.79
N ASP A 38 18.44 -2.23 6.61
CA ASP A 38 18.47 -0.82 6.21
C ASP A 38 17.29 -0.40 5.32
N ILE A 39 16.20 -1.13 5.41
CA ILE A 39 15.04 -0.98 4.54
C ILE A 39 14.49 0.45 4.53
N LEU A 40 14.51 1.13 5.67
CA LEU A 40 13.92 2.46 5.81
C LEU A 40 14.52 3.47 4.83
N SER A 41 15.81 3.37 4.52
CA SER A 41 16.46 4.29 3.60
C SER A 41 15.96 4.18 2.17
N PHE A 42 15.35 3.05 1.80
CA PHE A 42 14.83 2.80 0.46
C PHE A 42 13.34 3.10 0.33
N LEU A 43 12.66 3.36 1.43
CA LEU A 43 11.22 3.59 1.42
C LEU A 43 10.90 5.04 1.09
N LYS A 44 9.77 5.25 0.41
CA LYS A 44 9.28 6.57 -0.01
C LYS A 44 7.84 6.75 0.43
N GLU A 45 7.33 7.98 0.29
CA GLU A 45 5.95 8.29 0.57
C GLU A 45 5.01 7.38 -0.23
N GLY A 46 3.99 6.86 0.44
CA GLY A 46 2.96 6.04 -0.20
C GLY A 46 3.34 4.57 -0.38
N GLU A 47 4.46 4.13 0.17
CA GLU A 47 4.82 2.72 0.08
C GLU A 47 4.13 1.89 1.14
N PHE A 48 3.59 0.75 0.71
CA PHE A 48 3.06 -0.28 1.59
C PHE A 48 4.08 -1.42 1.62
N LEU A 49 4.68 -1.65 2.78
CA LEU A 49 5.72 -2.65 2.94
C LEU A 49 5.14 -3.95 3.48
N ILE A 50 5.53 -5.06 2.85
CA ILE A 50 5.19 -6.40 3.34
C ILE A 50 6.49 -7.08 3.74
N THR A 51 6.57 -7.58 4.95
CA THR A 51 7.76 -8.23 5.47
C THR A 51 7.41 -9.54 6.17
N THR A 52 8.35 -10.48 6.18
CA THR A 52 8.22 -11.70 7.00
C THR A 52 8.56 -11.45 8.46
N GLY A 53 9.21 -10.33 8.75
CA GLY A 53 9.65 -10.00 10.11
C GLY A 53 10.92 -10.72 10.55
N TYR A 54 11.60 -11.41 9.63
CA TYR A 54 12.79 -12.21 9.97
C TYR A 54 13.84 -11.42 10.76
N HIS A 55 14.15 -10.19 10.30
CA HIS A 55 15.15 -9.36 10.95
C HIS A 55 14.72 -8.76 12.29
N PHE A 56 13.43 -8.83 12.59
CA PHE A 56 12.85 -8.18 13.77
C PHE A 56 12.36 -9.17 14.82
N LYS A 57 12.47 -10.47 14.57
CA LYS A 57 11.91 -11.49 15.48
C LYS A 57 12.46 -11.45 16.90
N GLU A 58 13.69 -10.96 17.07
CA GLU A 58 14.33 -10.79 18.37
C GLU A 58 14.77 -9.34 18.61
N HIS A 59 14.33 -8.42 17.75
CA HIS A 59 14.75 -7.01 17.77
C HIS A 59 13.54 -6.09 17.67
N GLU A 60 12.73 -6.10 18.71
CA GLU A 60 11.51 -5.29 18.77
C GLU A 60 11.80 -3.79 18.62
N GLU A 61 12.94 -3.33 19.17
CA GLU A 61 13.35 -1.93 19.04
C GLU A 61 13.60 -1.53 17.59
N SER A 62 14.15 -2.42 16.78
CA SER A 62 14.38 -2.17 15.35
C SER A 62 13.06 -2.06 14.61
N LEU A 63 12.08 -2.88 14.97
CA LEU A 63 10.74 -2.80 14.41
C LEU A 63 10.06 -1.48 14.78
N ALA A 64 10.20 -1.05 16.03
CA ALA A 64 9.67 0.24 16.48
C ALA A 64 10.28 1.41 15.69
N LYS A 65 11.58 1.39 15.45
CA LYS A 65 12.25 2.42 14.65
C LYS A 65 11.75 2.42 13.20
N LEU A 66 11.51 1.24 12.64
CA LEU A 66 10.96 1.13 11.29
C LEU A 66 9.57 1.77 11.23
N VAL A 67 8.70 1.44 12.17
CA VAL A 67 7.33 2.00 12.22
C VAL A 67 7.38 3.52 12.34
N GLU A 68 8.19 4.05 13.26
CA GLU A 68 8.34 5.51 13.41
C GLU A 68 8.84 6.18 12.15
N GLY A 69 9.87 5.61 11.52
CA GLY A 69 10.45 6.16 10.30
C GLY A 69 9.49 6.11 9.12
N MET A 70 8.74 5.03 8.98
CA MET A 70 7.74 4.90 7.93
C MET A 70 6.61 5.90 8.12
N ALA A 71 6.16 6.10 9.35
CA ALA A 71 5.12 7.08 9.64
C ALA A 71 5.57 8.50 9.29
N LYS A 72 6.82 8.84 9.61
CA LYS A 72 7.41 10.15 9.26
C LYS A 72 7.54 10.35 7.75
N LYS A 73 7.86 9.29 7.02
CA LYS A 73 7.97 9.33 5.55
C LYS A 73 6.63 9.28 4.84
N LYS A 74 5.53 9.20 5.58
CA LYS A 74 4.17 9.08 5.05
C LYS A 74 3.98 7.84 4.21
N CYS A 75 4.58 6.72 4.62
CA CYS A 75 4.31 5.43 4.04
C CYS A 75 2.87 5.01 4.35
N ALA A 76 2.33 4.08 3.56
CA ALA A 76 0.93 3.68 3.68
C ALA A 76 0.66 2.75 4.85
N GLY A 77 1.57 1.82 5.10
CA GLY A 77 1.40 0.84 6.17
C GLY A 77 2.46 -0.24 6.12
N LEU A 78 2.41 -1.12 7.10
CA LEU A 78 3.32 -2.26 7.23
C LEU A 78 2.51 -3.52 7.45
N ALA A 79 2.68 -4.52 6.58
CA ALA A 79 2.11 -5.84 6.77
C ALA A 79 3.20 -6.81 7.20
N ILE A 80 2.93 -7.57 8.24
CA ILE A 80 3.86 -8.58 8.73
C ILE A 80 3.23 -9.95 8.49
N LYS A 81 3.93 -10.80 7.73
CA LYS A 81 3.47 -12.16 7.50
C LYS A 81 3.75 -12.98 8.75
N THR A 82 2.72 -13.14 9.57
CA THR A 82 2.81 -13.88 10.83
C THR A 82 2.79 -15.39 10.60
N LYS A 83 2.91 -16.17 11.66
CA LYS A 83 3.03 -17.63 11.71
C LYS A 83 4.41 -18.18 11.38
N ARG A 84 5.28 -17.43 10.71
CA ARG A 84 6.61 -17.95 10.38
C ARG A 84 7.65 -17.53 11.41
N PHE A 85 7.75 -16.24 11.70
CA PHE A 85 8.73 -15.69 12.64
C PHE A 85 8.08 -14.97 13.83
N PHE A 86 6.84 -14.55 13.67
CA PHE A 86 6.01 -14.00 14.72
C PHE A 86 4.69 -14.76 14.77
N GLU A 87 4.22 -15.09 15.96
CA GLU A 87 2.86 -15.63 16.10
C GLU A 87 1.85 -14.49 15.98
N HIS A 88 2.21 -13.34 16.50
CA HIS A 88 1.39 -12.12 16.44
C HIS A 88 2.29 -10.90 16.59
N VAL A 89 1.78 -9.75 16.18
CA VAL A 89 2.52 -8.49 16.30
C VAL A 89 2.63 -8.09 17.77
N PRO A 90 3.83 -7.72 18.25
CA PRO A 90 4.02 -7.33 19.66
C PRO A 90 3.10 -6.18 20.07
N ALA A 91 2.59 -6.24 21.32
CA ALA A 91 1.65 -5.23 21.83
C ALA A 91 2.27 -3.83 21.87
N SER A 92 3.57 -3.72 22.18
CA SER A 92 4.27 -2.44 22.20
C SER A 92 4.28 -1.77 20.82
N ILE A 93 4.44 -2.56 19.77
CA ILE A 93 4.42 -2.07 18.39
C ILE A 93 3.01 -1.62 18.01
N CYS A 94 1.99 -2.39 18.40
CA CYS A 94 0.61 -1.99 18.15
C CYS A 94 0.26 -0.68 18.84
N GLN A 95 0.72 -0.49 20.08
CA GLN A 95 0.49 0.75 20.82
C GLN A 95 1.16 1.95 20.13
N LEU A 96 2.40 1.78 19.71
CA LEU A 96 3.14 2.82 18.98
C LEU A 96 2.43 3.18 17.67
N ALA A 97 2.00 2.17 16.93
CA ALA A 97 1.30 2.37 15.66
C ALA A 97 -0.03 3.09 15.85
N ASP A 98 -0.76 2.80 16.92
CA ASP A 98 -2.00 3.50 17.25
C ASP A 98 -1.74 4.98 17.52
N GLU A 99 -0.67 5.30 18.24
CA GLU A 99 -0.30 6.68 18.53
C GLU A 99 0.07 7.44 17.26
N LEU A 100 0.72 6.78 16.30
CA LEU A 100 1.16 7.39 15.05
C LEU A 100 0.09 7.34 13.95
N HIS A 101 -1.04 6.70 14.19
CA HIS A 101 -2.06 6.43 13.17
C HIS A 101 -1.43 5.77 11.93
N PHE A 102 -0.55 4.81 12.18
CA PHE A 102 0.17 4.08 11.14
C PHE A 102 -0.32 2.62 11.11
N PRO A 103 -0.98 2.17 10.04
CA PRO A 103 -1.57 0.83 10.00
C PRO A 103 -0.53 -0.28 10.07
N ILE A 104 -0.73 -1.21 10.99
CA ILE A 104 0.00 -2.47 11.06
C ILE A 104 -0.98 -3.59 10.72
N ILE A 105 -0.63 -4.41 9.77
CA ILE A 105 -1.48 -5.49 9.29
C ILE A 105 -0.85 -6.83 9.65
N ASP A 106 -1.63 -7.67 10.32
CA ASP A 106 -1.29 -9.07 10.57
C ASP A 106 -1.75 -9.86 9.36
N PHE A 107 -0.83 -10.40 8.58
CA PHE A 107 -1.12 -11.06 7.33
C PHE A 107 -0.76 -12.54 7.40
N GLN A 108 -1.78 -13.38 7.60
CA GLN A 108 -1.62 -14.83 7.67
C GLN A 108 -2.02 -15.46 6.34
N THR A 109 -1.14 -15.38 5.35
CA THR A 109 -1.42 -15.91 4.03
C THR A 109 -0.57 -17.14 3.72
N ASP A 110 -1.13 -18.06 2.96
CA ASP A 110 -0.40 -19.21 2.40
C ASP A 110 0.19 -18.88 1.02
N GLU A 111 -0.18 -17.73 0.47
CA GLU A 111 0.35 -17.26 -0.81
C GLU A 111 1.81 -16.82 -0.68
N THR A 112 2.55 -16.91 -1.78
CA THR A 112 3.92 -16.36 -1.81
C THR A 112 3.86 -14.84 -1.75
N LEU A 113 4.89 -14.22 -1.19
CA LEU A 113 4.95 -12.76 -1.15
C LEU A 113 5.04 -12.18 -2.56
N GLY A 114 5.67 -12.90 -3.49
CA GLY A 114 5.69 -12.51 -4.91
C GLY A 114 4.30 -12.42 -5.51
N ALA A 115 3.43 -13.40 -5.22
CA ALA A 115 2.04 -13.37 -5.68
C ALA A 115 1.29 -12.19 -5.08
N VAL A 116 1.48 -11.92 -3.79
CA VAL A 116 0.85 -10.78 -3.12
C VAL A 116 1.29 -9.46 -3.76
N ILE A 117 2.56 -9.30 -4.03
CA ILE A 117 3.10 -8.09 -4.67
C ILE A 117 2.51 -7.93 -6.07
N ASN A 118 2.50 -8.99 -6.87
CA ASN A 118 1.98 -8.93 -8.23
C ASN A 118 0.50 -8.55 -8.28
N GLU A 119 -0.32 -9.19 -7.45
CA GLU A 119 -1.76 -8.87 -7.36
C GLU A 119 -1.98 -7.43 -6.90
N SER A 120 -1.22 -6.99 -5.92
CA SER A 120 -1.33 -5.64 -5.38
C SER A 120 -0.95 -4.59 -6.42
N LEU A 121 0.19 -4.77 -7.09
CA LEU A 121 0.66 -3.83 -8.11
C LEU A 121 -0.27 -3.81 -9.31
N SER A 122 -0.80 -4.97 -9.73
CA SER A 122 -1.77 -5.02 -10.83
C SER A 122 -3.03 -4.24 -10.49
N PHE A 123 -3.53 -4.39 -9.27
CA PHE A 123 -4.72 -3.65 -8.83
C PHE A 123 -4.46 -2.15 -8.79
N ILE A 124 -3.32 -1.72 -8.26
CA ILE A 124 -2.96 -0.30 -8.22
C ILE A 124 -2.85 0.26 -9.63
N LEU A 125 -2.19 -0.47 -10.52
CA LEU A 125 -1.99 -0.04 -11.90
C LEU A 125 -3.31 0.04 -12.66
N ASP A 126 -4.17 -0.97 -12.52
CA ASP A 126 -5.50 -0.99 -13.16
C ASP A 126 -6.33 0.20 -12.70
N LYS A 127 -6.30 0.52 -11.42
CA LYS A 127 -7.04 1.66 -10.89
C LYS A 127 -6.49 2.98 -11.42
N LYS A 128 -5.18 3.14 -11.49
CA LYS A 128 -4.54 4.32 -12.07
C LYS A 128 -4.87 4.46 -13.56
N THR A 129 -4.85 3.36 -14.29
CA THR A 129 -5.19 3.34 -15.72
C THR A 129 -6.64 3.75 -15.95
N ALA A 130 -7.57 3.22 -15.14
CA ALA A 130 -8.98 3.59 -15.22
C ALA A 130 -9.19 5.08 -14.96
N GLU A 131 -8.51 5.64 -13.96
CA GLU A 131 -8.58 7.07 -13.65
C GLU A 131 -8.04 7.92 -14.79
N LEU A 132 -6.93 7.51 -15.41
CA LEU A 132 -6.35 8.20 -16.55
C LEU A 132 -7.27 8.14 -17.77
N GLN A 133 -7.84 6.97 -18.05
CA GLN A 133 -8.77 6.82 -19.17
C GLN A 133 -10.00 7.71 -19.00
N GLN A 134 -10.55 7.77 -17.80
CA GLN A 134 -11.67 8.64 -17.51
C GLN A 134 -11.31 10.11 -17.70
N ALA A 135 -10.15 10.54 -17.24
CA ALA A 135 -9.66 11.90 -17.42
C ALA A 135 -9.46 12.22 -18.91
N MET A 136 -8.93 11.28 -19.68
CA MET A 136 -8.73 11.44 -21.12
C MET A 136 -10.06 11.56 -21.86
N VAL A 137 -11.04 10.73 -21.53
CA VAL A 137 -12.38 10.80 -22.13
C VAL A 137 -13.01 12.15 -21.85
N THR A 138 -12.94 12.63 -20.61
CA THR A 138 -13.48 13.93 -20.24
C THR A 138 -12.79 15.04 -21.03
N HIS A 139 -11.48 14.98 -21.15
CA HIS A 139 -10.71 15.95 -21.92
C HIS A 139 -11.09 15.94 -23.40
N GLN A 140 -11.24 14.76 -23.99
CA GLN A 140 -11.64 14.62 -25.39
C GLN A 140 -13.04 15.23 -25.65
N LEU A 141 -13.99 14.97 -24.76
CA LEU A 141 -15.34 15.54 -24.89
C LEU A 141 -15.30 17.07 -24.82
N PHE A 142 -14.53 17.61 -23.88
CA PHE A 142 -14.36 19.05 -23.77
C PHE A 142 -13.76 19.66 -25.03
N SER A 143 -12.70 19.05 -25.54
CA SER A 143 -12.05 19.47 -26.79
C SER A 143 -12.99 19.43 -27.98
N SER A 144 -13.87 18.43 -28.04
CA SER A 144 -14.89 18.30 -29.10
C SER A 144 -15.84 19.50 -29.13
N TYR A 145 -16.27 19.98 -27.97
CA TYR A 145 -17.11 21.18 -27.88
C TYR A 145 -16.41 22.42 -28.42
N ILE A 146 -15.14 22.58 -28.08
CA ILE A 146 -14.35 23.74 -28.49
C ILE A 146 -14.06 23.72 -29.98
N LEU A 147 -13.76 22.56 -30.52
CA LEU A 147 -13.34 22.38 -31.93
C LEU A 147 -14.48 21.96 -32.87
N GLN A 148 -15.70 22.03 -32.41
CA GLN A 148 -16.85 21.66 -33.20
C GLN A 148 -16.86 22.49 -34.48
N GLY A 149 -16.89 21.81 -35.64
CA GLY A 149 -16.82 22.45 -36.94
C GLY A 149 -15.43 22.60 -37.51
N LYS A 150 -14.38 22.18 -36.78
CA LYS A 150 -12.98 22.26 -37.24
C LYS A 150 -12.38 20.89 -37.48
N GLY A 151 -13.16 19.91 -37.88
CA GLY A 151 -12.66 18.56 -38.07
C GLY A 151 -12.65 17.76 -36.83
N ILE A 152 -13.74 17.75 -36.13
CA ILE A 152 -13.93 17.08 -34.85
C ILE A 152 -13.62 15.58 -34.92
N GLU A 153 -13.79 14.95 -36.04
CA GLU A 153 -13.51 13.55 -36.28
C GLU A 153 -12.06 13.19 -35.99
N LYS A 154 -11.14 14.13 -36.10
CA LYS A 154 -9.72 13.94 -35.76
C LYS A 154 -9.50 13.79 -34.29
N ILE A 155 -10.38 14.35 -33.49
CA ILE A 155 -10.30 14.30 -32.05
C ILE A 155 -10.86 12.99 -31.53
N MET A 156 -11.79 12.43 -32.25
CA MET A 156 -12.46 11.18 -31.90
C MET A 156 -11.59 9.94 -32.11
N GLN A 157 -10.44 10.08 -32.73
CA GLN A 157 -9.52 8.97 -32.99
C GLN A 157 -8.64 8.65 -31.76
#